data_9fc9a9fe7391a65ec35174003765c19a
#
_entry.id   9fc9a9fe7391a65ec35174003765c19a
#
_cell.length_a   1.000
_cell.length_b   1.000
_cell.length_c   1.000
_cell.angle_alpha   90.00
_cell.angle_beta   90.00
_cell.angle_gamma   90.00
#
_symmetry.space_group_name_H-M   'P 1'
#
loop_
_entity.id
_entity.type
_entity.pdbx_description
1 polymer ?
#
loop_
_entity_poly.entity_id
_entity_poly.type
_entity_poly.pdbx_seq_one_letter_code
_entity_poly.pdbx_strand_id
1 'polypeptide(L)'
;MFADCHMHMVLDGVDWKNAIGRHKIAPDMAFIRNVLQKYQELGVTYLRDGGDKWGVSAAAREEAKAFGITYRTPLAPLCKAGHYGAFIGEKFENFREYKELVAKQRENGADFIKIMISGLRDFNRYEVLTEEPLEETEIRELIHIAHEEGMAVMAHANGARCVEHAAKAGVDSVEHGAYLDQDALWAMEDCGTIYVPTLATVAHLRGTGRHPEEEIQKIYHRAIEDISAYRGMIAPGTDAGAWAVPHGTHTEESLLMEAGITPQRIEEGICAVMAKF
;
A
#
# COMPACT_ATOMS: atom_id res chain seq x y z
N MET A 1 -4.75 -17.39 9.48
CA MET A 1 -4.45 -17.20 8.02
C MET A 1 -3.33 -16.18 7.94
N PHE A 2 -2.27 -16.43 7.15
CA PHE A 2 -1.20 -15.44 6.99
C PHE A 2 -1.38 -14.72 5.66
N ALA A 3 -1.40 -13.39 5.71
CA ALA A 3 -1.60 -12.53 4.56
C ALA A 3 -0.64 -11.34 4.61
N ASP A 4 -0.22 -10.86 3.44
CA ASP A 4 0.43 -9.56 3.28
C ASP A 4 -0.45 -8.70 2.36
N CYS A 5 -1.15 -7.75 2.97
CA CYS A 5 -2.14 -6.92 2.29
C CYS A 5 -1.53 -5.69 1.60
N HIS A 6 -0.21 -5.54 1.62
CA HIS A 6 0.51 -4.50 0.89
C HIS A 6 1.98 -4.87 0.68
N MET A 7 2.35 -5.17 -0.55
CA MET A 7 3.73 -5.44 -0.96
C MET A 7 3.98 -4.95 -2.39
N HIS A 8 5.22 -4.98 -2.86
CA HIS A 8 5.62 -4.54 -4.20
C HIS A 8 6.56 -5.56 -4.86
N MET A 9 6.04 -6.48 -5.67
CA MET A 9 6.84 -7.51 -6.34
C MET A 9 7.94 -6.94 -7.24
N VAL A 10 7.73 -5.76 -7.83
CA VAL A 10 8.68 -5.10 -8.74
C VAL A 10 9.93 -4.57 -8.03
N LEU A 11 9.89 -4.41 -6.72
CA LEU A 11 10.97 -3.88 -5.88
C LEU A 11 11.66 -4.99 -5.08
N ASP A 12 12.78 -4.71 -4.41
CA ASP A 12 13.55 -5.71 -3.66
C ASP A 12 13.92 -5.31 -2.22
N GLY A 13 13.51 -4.12 -1.78
CA GLY A 13 13.81 -3.58 -0.46
C GLY A 13 15.24 -3.05 -0.28
N VAL A 14 16.05 -3.06 -1.33
CA VAL A 14 17.47 -2.67 -1.29
C VAL A 14 17.74 -1.45 -2.16
N ASP A 15 17.52 -1.59 -3.47
CA ASP A 15 17.77 -0.52 -4.45
C ASP A 15 16.65 -0.54 -5.51
N TRP A 16 15.73 0.38 -5.40
CA TRP A 16 14.57 0.47 -6.29
C TRP A 16 14.95 0.66 -7.77
N LYS A 17 16.06 1.36 -8.08
CA LYS A 17 16.49 1.59 -9.47
C LYS A 17 17.01 0.30 -10.12
N ASN A 18 17.81 -0.45 -9.37
CA ASN A 18 18.32 -1.75 -9.82
C ASN A 18 17.20 -2.78 -9.90
N ALA A 19 16.29 -2.79 -8.92
CA ALA A 19 15.12 -3.64 -8.91
C ALA A 19 14.26 -3.43 -10.16
N ILE A 20 13.83 -2.20 -10.43
CA ILE A 20 13.09 -1.85 -11.66
C ILE A 20 13.93 -2.17 -12.91
N GLY A 21 15.24 -1.88 -12.88
CA GLY A 21 16.16 -2.17 -13.97
C GLY A 21 16.13 -3.62 -14.43
N ARG A 22 15.97 -4.55 -13.51
CA ARG A 22 15.82 -6.00 -13.72
C ARG A 22 14.66 -6.37 -14.64
N HIS A 23 13.58 -5.59 -14.56
CA HIS A 23 12.32 -5.87 -15.22
C HIS A 23 12.04 -5.05 -16.48
N LYS A 24 12.97 -4.15 -16.90
CA LYS A 24 12.73 -3.20 -18.01
C LYS A 24 12.43 -3.87 -19.37
N ILE A 25 12.99 -5.04 -19.63
CA ILE A 25 12.79 -5.76 -20.90
C ILE A 25 11.64 -6.74 -20.79
N ALA A 26 11.60 -7.48 -19.70
CA ALA A 26 10.54 -8.43 -19.32
C ALA A 26 10.61 -8.69 -17.83
N PRO A 27 9.50 -9.13 -17.20
CA PRO A 27 9.52 -9.60 -15.81
C PRO A 27 10.58 -10.69 -15.57
N ASP A 28 11.41 -10.52 -14.55
CA ASP A 28 12.37 -11.55 -14.14
C ASP A 28 11.63 -12.68 -13.39
N MET A 29 11.31 -13.74 -14.12
CA MET A 29 10.53 -14.85 -13.59
C MET A 29 11.28 -15.63 -12.51
N ALA A 30 12.63 -15.66 -12.55
CA ALA A 30 13.41 -16.31 -11.51
C ALA A 30 13.32 -15.56 -10.18
N PHE A 31 13.39 -14.23 -10.23
CA PHE A 31 13.17 -13.38 -9.06
C PHE A 31 11.75 -13.56 -8.49
N ILE A 32 10.73 -13.47 -9.34
CA ILE A 32 9.31 -13.62 -8.94
C ILE A 32 9.11 -14.97 -8.22
N ARG A 33 9.55 -16.08 -8.81
CA ARG A 33 9.42 -17.41 -8.20
C ARG A 33 10.17 -17.52 -6.86
N ASN A 34 11.36 -16.95 -6.77
CA ASN A 34 12.12 -16.94 -5.50
C ASN A 34 11.36 -16.16 -4.41
N VAL A 35 10.77 -15.03 -4.75
CA VAL A 35 9.96 -14.25 -3.81
C VAL A 35 8.70 -15.02 -3.38
N LEU A 36 7.95 -15.59 -4.33
CA LEU A 36 6.75 -16.38 -4.03
C LEU A 36 7.06 -17.60 -3.17
N GLN A 37 8.20 -18.27 -3.43
CA GLN A 37 8.67 -19.38 -2.60
C GLN A 37 8.88 -18.95 -1.15
N LYS A 38 9.51 -17.80 -0.91
CA LYS A 38 9.68 -17.28 0.46
C LYS A 38 8.35 -17.08 1.17
N TYR A 39 7.36 -16.50 0.49
CA TYR A 39 6.03 -16.32 1.08
C TYR A 39 5.34 -17.67 1.34
N GLN A 40 5.47 -18.63 0.43
CA GLN A 40 4.94 -19.98 0.63
C GLN A 40 5.59 -20.69 1.84
N GLU A 41 6.92 -20.62 1.98
CA GLU A 41 7.66 -21.20 3.13
C GLU A 41 7.21 -20.61 4.47
N LEU A 42 6.76 -19.36 4.45
CA LEU A 42 6.20 -18.67 5.61
C LEU A 42 4.71 -18.98 5.84
N GLY A 43 4.07 -19.75 4.96
CA GLY A 43 2.65 -20.08 5.06
C GLY A 43 1.71 -18.94 4.66
N VAL A 44 2.21 -17.93 3.93
CA VAL A 44 1.37 -16.86 3.38
C VAL A 44 0.50 -17.40 2.26
N THR A 45 -0.80 -17.15 2.34
CA THR A 45 -1.79 -17.64 1.36
C THR A 45 -2.47 -16.53 0.58
N TYR A 46 -2.24 -15.28 0.96
CA TYR A 46 -2.81 -14.10 0.29
C TYR A 46 -1.78 -12.97 0.21
N LEU A 47 -1.62 -12.41 -1.00
CA LEU A 47 -0.79 -11.25 -1.29
C LEU A 47 -1.59 -10.21 -2.04
N ARG A 48 -1.49 -8.92 -1.62
CA ARG A 48 -2.03 -7.77 -2.35
C ARG A 48 -0.87 -6.84 -2.73
N ASP A 49 -0.60 -6.77 -4.04
CA ASP A 49 0.50 -5.99 -4.62
C ASP A 49 0.06 -4.56 -4.94
N GLY A 50 0.93 -3.59 -4.72
CA GLY A 50 0.71 -2.20 -5.12
C GLY A 50 0.79 -1.96 -6.64
N GLY A 51 1.22 -2.95 -7.42
CA GLY A 51 1.29 -2.90 -8.89
C GLY A 51 2.53 -2.22 -9.46
N ASP A 52 2.67 -2.35 -10.78
CA ASP A 52 3.76 -1.75 -11.54
C ASP A 52 3.43 -1.66 -13.05
N LYS A 53 4.06 -0.72 -13.77
CA LYS A 53 3.85 -0.52 -15.21
C LYS A 53 4.68 -1.42 -16.13
N TRP A 54 5.48 -2.35 -15.58
CA TRP A 54 6.31 -3.30 -16.38
C TRP A 54 5.70 -4.69 -16.44
N GLY A 55 4.53 -4.89 -15.83
CA GLY A 55 3.80 -6.16 -15.83
C GLY A 55 4.36 -7.22 -14.89
N VAL A 56 5.20 -6.84 -13.93
CA VAL A 56 5.78 -7.75 -12.93
C VAL A 56 4.70 -8.32 -12.03
N SER A 57 3.81 -7.46 -11.53
CA SER A 57 2.70 -7.86 -10.66
C SER A 57 1.69 -8.76 -11.38
N ALA A 58 1.43 -8.51 -12.66
CA ALA A 58 0.59 -9.38 -13.50
C ALA A 58 1.22 -10.76 -13.68
N ALA A 59 2.53 -10.82 -13.98
CA ALA A 59 3.28 -12.07 -14.09
C ALA A 59 3.32 -12.84 -12.76
N ALA A 60 3.51 -12.11 -11.65
CA ALA A 60 3.49 -12.69 -10.31
C ALA A 60 2.13 -13.30 -9.95
N ARG A 61 1.01 -12.67 -10.31
CA ARG A 61 -0.33 -13.22 -10.11
C ARG A 61 -0.51 -14.57 -10.80
N GLU A 62 -0.01 -14.71 -12.02
CA GLU A 62 -0.10 -15.99 -12.75
C GLU A 62 0.79 -17.07 -12.10
N GLU A 63 2.04 -16.73 -11.74
CA GLU A 63 2.96 -17.66 -11.08
C GLU A 63 2.48 -18.06 -9.67
N ALA A 64 1.86 -17.16 -8.92
CA ALA A 64 1.41 -17.38 -7.53
C ALA A 64 0.46 -18.57 -7.39
N LYS A 65 -0.27 -18.91 -8.45
CA LYS A 65 -1.17 -20.08 -8.50
C LYS A 65 -0.43 -21.38 -8.23
N ALA A 66 0.81 -21.52 -8.73
CA ALA A 66 1.65 -22.71 -8.51
C ALA A 66 2.14 -22.83 -7.06
N PHE A 67 2.12 -21.74 -6.31
CA PHE A 67 2.52 -21.69 -4.90
C PHE A 67 1.32 -21.77 -3.93
N GLY A 68 0.10 -21.90 -4.44
CA GLY A 68 -1.11 -21.92 -3.63
C GLY A 68 -1.44 -20.55 -2.98
N ILE A 69 -0.95 -19.46 -3.58
CA ILE A 69 -1.14 -18.10 -3.09
C ILE A 69 -2.21 -17.39 -3.93
N THR A 70 -3.23 -16.85 -3.27
CA THR A 70 -4.15 -15.89 -3.88
C THR A 70 -3.42 -14.55 -4.00
N TYR A 71 -3.24 -14.08 -5.22
CA TYR A 71 -2.51 -12.84 -5.49
C TYR A 71 -3.43 -11.81 -6.16
N ARG A 72 -3.48 -10.60 -5.59
CA ARG A 72 -4.29 -9.49 -6.07
C ARG A 72 -3.40 -8.34 -6.53
N THR A 73 -3.74 -7.73 -7.65
CA THR A 73 -2.97 -6.64 -8.25
C THR A 73 -3.85 -5.62 -8.99
N PRO A 74 -3.52 -4.30 -8.88
CA PRO A 74 -4.15 -3.27 -9.69
C PRO A 74 -3.56 -3.21 -11.11
N LEU A 75 -2.65 -4.13 -11.47
CA LEU A 75 -1.73 -4.08 -12.61
C LEU A 75 -0.74 -2.93 -12.45
N ALA A 76 -1.13 -1.67 -12.69
CA ALA A 76 -0.28 -0.51 -12.45
C ALA A 76 -0.98 0.52 -11.54
N PRO A 77 -0.28 1.09 -10.56
CA PRO A 77 -0.85 2.19 -9.78
C PRO A 77 -1.00 3.44 -10.66
N LEU A 78 -2.00 4.27 -10.33
CA LEU A 78 -2.29 5.51 -11.04
C LEU A 78 -1.85 6.71 -10.20
N CYS A 79 -1.14 7.65 -10.80
CA CYS A 79 -0.69 8.87 -10.15
C CYS A 79 -0.89 10.10 -11.02
N LYS A 80 -1.19 11.24 -10.41
CA LYS A 80 -1.26 12.51 -11.13
C LYS A 80 0.12 12.91 -11.64
N ALA A 81 0.19 13.42 -12.86
CA ALA A 81 1.46 13.90 -13.45
C ALA A 81 2.08 14.98 -12.55
N GLY A 82 3.39 14.84 -12.32
CA GLY A 82 4.12 15.73 -11.41
C GLY A 82 4.04 15.36 -9.93
N HIS A 83 3.26 14.34 -9.54
CA HIS A 83 3.13 13.84 -8.17
C HIS A 83 3.83 12.50 -7.97
N TYR A 84 3.92 12.07 -6.68
CA TYR A 84 4.51 10.81 -6.28
C TYR A 84 3.86 9.60 -6.96
N GLY A 85 4.66 8.57 -7.24
CA GLY A 85 4.21 7.28 -7.79
C GLY A 85 4.63 7.01 -9.23
N ALA A 86 5.03 8.05 -10.00
CA ALA A 86 5.36 7.93 -11.43
C ALA A 86 6.53 6.97 -11.72
N PHE A 87 7.35 6.62 -10.73
CA PHE A 87 8.46 5.68 -10.89
C PHE A 87 8.01 4.24 -11.12
N ILE A 88 6.83 3.83 -10.62
CA ILE A 88 6.22 2.51 -10.85
C ILE A 88 4.84 2.58 -11.52
N GLY A 89 4.16 3.73 -11.49
CA GLY A 89 2.79 3.92 -11.94
C GLY A 89 2.62 4.52 -13.33
N GLU A 90 1.39 4.43 -13.83
CA GLU A 90 0.92 5.17 -15.01
C GLU A 90 0.43 6.56 -14.58
N LYS A 91 0.66 7.57 -15.42
CA LYS A 91 0.35 8.97 -15.13
C LYS A 91 -0.91 9.42 -15.84
N PHE A 92 -1.68 10.29 -15.19
CA PHE A 92 -2.78 11.05 -15.78
C PHE A 92 -2.59 12.55 -15.50
N GLU A 93 -3.08 13.41 -16.38
CA GLU A 93 -3.04 14.87 -16.22
C GLU A 93 -4.42 15.44 -15.81
N ASN A 94 -5.49 14.74 -16.16
CA ASN A 94 -6.87 15.15 -15.91
C ASN A 94 -7.81 13.96 -15.70
N PHE A 95 -9.03 14.21 -15.25
CA PHE A 95 -10.02 13.19 -14.93
C PHE A 95 -10.44 12.34 -16.14
N ARG A 96 -10.41 12.88 -17.36
CA ARG A 96 -10.71 12.10 -18.56
C ARG A 96 -9.66 11.01 -18.77
N GLU A 97 -8.39 11.38 -18.71
CA GLU A 97 -7.28 10.42 -18.82
C GLU A 97 -7.31 9.39 -17.69
N TYR A 98 -7.61 9.84 -16.46
CA TYR A 98 -7.76 8.93 -15.34
C TYR A 98 -8.88 7.91 -15.58
N LYS A 99 -10.05 8.35 -16.05
CA LYS A 99 -11.18 7.46 -16.40
C LYS A 99 -10.81 6.46 -17.49
N GLU A 100 -10.09 6.90 -18.51
CA GLU A 100 -9.57 6.03 -19.58
C GLU A 100 -8.60 4.96 -19.02
N LEU A 101 -7.73 5.34 -18.07
CA LEU A 101 -6.82 4.41 -17.39
C LEU A 101 -7.57 3.41 -16.49
N VAL A 102 -8.55 3.86 -15.70
CA VAL A 102 -9.38 2.98 -14.88
C VAL A 102 -10.11 1.95 -15.73
N ALA A 103 -10.75 2.38 -16.82
CA ALA A 103 -11.43 1.48 -17.76
C ALA A 103 -10.44 0.47 -18.36
N LYS A 104 -9.27 0.90 -18.79
CA LYS A 104 -8.19 0.05 -19.31
C LYS A 104 -7.72 -0.97 -18.27
N GLN A 105 -7.52 -0.58 -17.00
CA GLN A 105 -7.11 -1.49 -15.94
C GLN A 105 -8.20 -2.56 -15.70
N ARG A 106 -9.46 -2.16 -15.62
CA ARG A 106 -10.59 -3.08 -15.48
C ARG A 106 -10.66 -4.07 -16.66
N GLU A 107 -10.57 -3.60 -17.90
CA GLU A 107 -10.59 -4.44 -19.10
C GLU A 107 -9.44 -5.44 -19.16
N ASN A 108 -8.27 -5.04 -18.65
CA ASN A 108 -7.09 -5.90 -18.54
C ASN A 108 -7.13 -6.84 -17.33
N GLY A 109 -8.21 -6.81 -16.54
CA GLY A 109 -8.43 -7.71 -15.42
C GLY A 109 -7.67 -7.33 -14.16
N ALA A 110 -7.50 -6.02 -13.90
CA ALA A 110 -7.08 -5.56 -12.58
C ALA A 110 -8.09 -5.99 -11.50
N ASP A 111 -7.61 -6.37 -10.33
CA ASP A 111 -8.48 -6.77 -9.22
C ASP A 111 -9.08 -5.55 -8.52
N PHE A 112 -8.39 -4.40 -8.54
CA PHE A 112 -8.77 -3.13 -7.92
C PHE A 112 -7.98 -1.97 -8.55
N ILE A 113 -8.26 -0.73 -8.15
CA ILE A 113 -7.50 0.46 -8.54
C ILE A 113 -6.59 0.90 -7.39
N LYS A 114 -5.29 1.09 -7.65
CA LYS A 114 -4.35 1.75 -6.74
C LYS A 114 -4.12 3.17 -7.17
N ILE A 115 -4.34 4.13 -6.25
CA ILE A 115 -4.07 5.57 -6.47
C ILE A 115 -3.01 6.09 -5.50
N MET A 116 -2.24 7.08 -5.96
CA MET A 116 -1.30 7.85 -5.15
C MET A 116 -1.85 9.26 -4.97
N ILE A 117 -2.30 9.59 -3.74
CA ILE A 117 -2.98 10.87 -3.46
C ILE A 117 -2.19 11.78 -2.53
N SER A 118 -1.01 11.36 -2.10
CA SER A 118 -0.08 12.16 -1.30
C SER A 118 1.38 11.81 -1.61
N GLY A 119 2.30 12.62 -1.11
CA GLY A 119 3.71 12.25 -1.01
C GLY A 119 3.99 11.22 0.08
N LEU A 120 5.27 10.87 0.20
CA LEU A 120 5.79 10.03 1.28
C LEU A 120 5.92 10.82 2.58
N ARG A 121 5.96 10.12 3.72
CA ARG A 121 6.53 10.72 4.93
C ARG A 121 8.03 10.94 4.73
N ASP A 122 8.54 12.10 5.18
CA ASP A 122 9.99 12.37 5.17
C ASP A 122 10.64 11.68 6.39
N PHE A 123 11.45 10.67 6.14
CA PHE A 123 12.13 9.93 7.21
C PHE A 123 13.29 10.71 7.86
N ASN A 124 13.65 11.88 7.34
CA ASN A 124 14.67 12.76 7.92
C ASN A 124 14.05 13.88 8.76
N ARG A 125 12.74 14.10 8.68
CA ARG A 125 12.03 15.19 9.37
C ARG A 125 10.65 14.72 9.81
N TYR A 126 10.44 14.67 11.11
CA TYR A 126 9.17 14.32 11.71
C TYR A 126 8.04 15.29 11.28
N GLU A 127 6.83 14.77 11.08
CA GLU A 127 5.62 15.50 10.62
C GLU A 127 5.75 16.23 9.27
N VAL A 128 6.68 15.81 8.42
CA VAL A 128 6.84 16.36 7.07
C VAL A 128 6.50 15.32 6.03
N LEU A 129 5.74 15.73 5.02
CA LEU A 129 5.52 14.97 3.79
C LEU A 129 6.45 15.49 2.67
N THR A 130 6.84 14.63 1.75
CA THR A 130 7.74 14.99 0.64
C THR A 130 7.08 15.87 -0.41
N GLU A 131 5.75 15.86 -0.44
CA GLU A 131 4.92 16.75 -1.28
C GLU A 131 3.51 16.87 -0.69
N GLU A 132 2.82 17.94 -1.05
CA GLU A 132 1.44 18.18 -0.62
C GLU A 132 0.50 17.11 -1.21
N PRO A 133 -0.50 16.67 -0.44
CA PRO A 133 -1.58 15.83 -0.95
C PRO A 133 -2.37 16.49 -2.08
N LEU A 134 -3.08 15.68 -2.86
CA LEU A 134 -4.08 16.17 -3.80
C LEU A 134 -5.20 16.92 -3.08
N GLU A 135 -5.86 17.83 -3.79
CA GLU A 135 -7.00 18.58 -3.25
C GLU A 135 -8.20 17.65 -2.98
N GLU A 136 -9.02 18.01 -1.98
CA GLU A 136 -10.20 17.22 -1.59
C GLU A 136 -11.11 16.87 -2.76
N THR A 137 -11.38 17.85 -3.64
CA THR A 137 -12.23 17.63 -4.82
C THR A 137 -11.62 16.66 -5.81
N GLU A 138 -10.30 16.64 -5.95
CA GLU A 138 -9.60 15.69 -6.80
C GLU A 138 -9.66 14.29 -6.20
N ILE A 139 -9.36 14.14 -4.90
CA ILE A 139 -9.43 12.85 -4.19
C ILE A 139 -10.82 12.24 -4.35
N ARG A 140 -11.86 13.02 -4.11
CA ARG A 140 -13.25 12.57 -4.23
C ARG A 140 -13.58 12.09 -5.64
N GLU A 141 -13.21 12.87 -6.65
CA GLU A 141 -13.50 12.52 -8.04
C GLU A 141 -12.75 11.28 -8.50
N LEU A 142 -11.49 11.10 -8.11
CA LEU A 142 -10.71 9.88 -8.44
C LEU A 142 -11.36 8.62 -7.85
N ILE A 143 -11.78 8.66 -6.59
CA ILE A 143 -12.45 7.55 -5.93
C ILE A 143 -13.80 7.27 -6.58
N HIS A 144 -14.59 8.31 -6.84
CA HIS A 144 -15.91 8.20 -7.48
C HIS A 144 -15.81 7.54 -8.87
N ILE A 145 -14.88 7.99 -9.72
CA ILE A 145 -14.68 7.40 -11.07
C ILE A 145 -14.34 5.91 -10.97
N ALA A 146 -13.48 5.50 -10.04
CA ALA A 146 -13.14 4.09 -9.88
C ALA A 146 -14.34 3.26 -9.41
N HIS A 147 -15.13 3.78 -8.47
CA HIS A 147 -16.34 3.12 -7.98
C HIS A 147 -17.44 3.03 -9.05
N GLU A 148 -17.61 4.05 -9.91
CA GLU A 148 -18.53 3.97 -11.06
C GLU A 148 -18.19 2.83 -12.02
N GLU A 149 -16.88 2.49 -12.13
CA GLU A 149 -16.40 1.36 -12.91
C GLU A 149 -16.47 0.02 -12.14
N GLY A 150 -17.02 0.02 -10.92
CA GLY A 150 -17.17 -1.17 -10.07
C GLY A 150 -15.86 -1.65 -9.43
N MET A 151 -14.85 -0.79 -9.36
CA MET A 151 -13.51 -1.12 -8.85
C MET A 151 -13.31 -0.57 -7.44
N ALA A 152 -12.85 -1.42 -6.50
CA ALA A 152 -12.40 -0.97 -5.19
C ALA A 152 -11.13 -0.11 -5.31
N VAL A 153 -10.90 0.78 -4.33
CA VAL A 153 -9.78 1.72 -4.34
C VAL A 153 -8.84 1.50 -3.15
N MET A 154 -7.59 1.21 -3.46
CA MET A 154 -6.44 1.18 -2.54
C MET A 154 -5.68 2.49 -2.66
N ALA A 155 -5.60 3.32 -1.61
CA ALA A 155 -4.97 4.63 -1.68
C ALA A 155 -3.67 4.72 -0.86
N HIS A 156 -2.54 5.07 -1.52
CA HIS A 156 -1.40 5.62 -0.82
C HIS A 156 -1.79 7.02 -0.31
N ALA A 157 -1.93 7.18 1.00
CA ALA A 157 -2.42 8.38 1.64
C ALA A 157 -1.70 8.68 2.94
N ASN A 158 -1.10 9.85 3.06
CA ASN A 158 -0.41 10.34 4.23
C ASN A 158 -0.90 11.75 4.60
N GLY A 159 -0.87 12.07 5.89
CA GLY A 159 -1.36 13.33 6.45
C GLY A 159 -2.85 13.29 6.79
N ALA A 160 -3.19 13.80 7.98
CA ALA A 160 -4.55 13.70 8.55
C ALA A 160 -5.64 14.19 7.57
N ARG A 161 -5.50 15.40 7.01
CA ARG A 161 -6.49 15.95 6.07
C ARG A 161 -6.66 15.10 4.80
N CYS A 162 -5.56 14.56 4.26
CA CYS A 162 -5.62 13.70 3.08
C CYS A 162 -6.42 12.43 3.37
N VAL A 163 -6.14 11.79 4.50
CA VAL A 163 -6.81 10.56 4.93
C VAL A 163 -8.28 10.82 5.26
N GLU A 164 -8.59 11.92 5.96
CA GLU A 164 -9.97 12.34 6.23
C GLU A 164 -10.77 12.53 4.94
N HIS A 165 -10.23 13.26 3.96
CA HIS A 165 -10.87 13.48 2.67
C HIS A 165 -11.07 12.18 1.89
N ALA A 166 -10.07 11.29 1.87
CA ALA A 166 -10.16 10.00 1.21
C ALA A 166 -11.24 9.10 1.87
N ALA A 167 -11.26 9.04 3.20
CA ALA A 167 -12.27 8.29 3.94
C ALA A 167 -13.68 8.80 3.66
N LYS A 168 -13.91 10.12 3.76
CA LYS A 168 -15.21 10.76 3.45
C LYS A 168 -15.63 10.58 1.99
N ALA A 169 -14.68 10.39 1.07
CA ALA A 169 -14.94 10.05 -0.32
C ALA A 169 -15.25 8.56 -0.54
N GLY A 170 -15.14 7.73 0.50
CA GLY A 170 -15.47 6.32 0.48
C GLY A 170 -14.32 5.41 0.01
N VAL A 171 -13.06 5.81 0.19
CA VAL A 171 -11.91 4.94 -0.14
C VAL A 171 -12.01 3.60 0.59
N ASP A 172 -11.70 2.50 -0.11
CA ASP A 172 -11.85 1.16 0.45
C ASP A 172 -10.71 0.80 1.39
N SER A 173 -9.47 1.21 1.08
CA SER A 173 -8.37 1.13 2.04
C SER A 173 -7.41 2.30 1.96
N VAL A 174 -6.90 2.70 3.13
CA VAL A 174 -5.82 3.67 3.31
C VAL A 174 -4.55 2.91 3.65
N GLU A 175 -3.52 3.14 2.85
CA GLU A 175 -2.19 2.58 3.03
C GLU A 175 -1.28 3.63 3.69
N HIS A 176 -0.44 3.20 4.62
CA HIS A 176 0.50 3.99 5.42
C HIS A 176 -0.17 4.89 6.47
N GLY A 177 -1.01 5.86 6.07
CA GLY A 177 -1.73 6.72 7.00
C GLY A 177 -0.82 7.42 8.01
N ALA A 178 0.21 8.14 7.54
CA ALA A 178 1.13 8.83 8.43
C ALA A 178 0.49 10.07 9.05
N TYR A 179 0.76 10.30 10.35
CA TYR A 179 0.39 11.51 11.08
C TYR A 179 -1.13 11.78 11.12
N LEU A 180 -1.89 10.79 11.56
CA LEU A 180 -3.35 10.89 11.69
C LEU A 180 -3.72 11.71 12.92
N ASP A 181 -4.75 12.51 12.80
CA ASP A 181 -5.43 13.12 13.94
C ASP A 181 -6.74 12.41 14.25
N GLN A 182 -7.43 12.86 15.28
CA GLN A 182 -8.68 12.22 15.71
C GLN A 182 -9.79 12.30 14.66
N ASP A 183 -9.83 13.38 13.86
CA ASP A 183 -10.85 13.56 12.84
C ASP A 183 -10.63 12.59 11.66
N ALA A 184 -9.37 12.37 11.27
CA ALA A 184 -9.03 11.36 10.26
C ALA A 184 -9.35 9.93 10.73
N LEU A 185 -9.04 9.60 11.98
CA LEU A 185 -9.37 8.30 12.58
C LEU A 185 -10.89 8.08 12.60
N TRP A 186 -11.66 9.04 13.08
CA TRP A 186 -13.12 8.94 13.09
C TRP A 186 -13.72 8.86 11.70
N ALA A 187 -13.20 9.63 10.73
CA ALA A 187 -13.67 9.53 9.35
C ALA A 187 -13.47 8.14 8.76
N MET A 188 -12.31 7.52 8.98
CA MET A 188 -12.05 6.14 8.55
C MET A 188 -12.98 5.13 9.25
N GLU A 189 -13.22 5.29 10.55
CA GLU A 189 -14.11 4.42 11.33
C GLU A 189 -15.56 4.52 10.84
N ASP A 190 -16.07 5.74 10.70
CA ASP A 190 -17.46 6.01 10.28
C ASP A 190 -17.73 5.56 8.84
N CYS A 191 -16.72 5.68 7.95
CA CYS A 191 -16.85 5.28 6.55
C CYS A 191 -16.50 3.80 6.30
N GLY A 192 -16.01 3.07 7.31
CA GLY A 192 -15.63 1.66 7.18
C GLY A 192 -14.38 1.43 6.33
N THR A 193 -13.50 2.43 6.24
CA THR A 193 -12.23 2.35 5.53
C THR A 193 -11.29 1.35 6.21
N ILE A 194 -10.67 0.46 5.42
CA ILE A 194 -9.68 -0.49 5.96
C ILE A 194 -8.33 0.24 6.10
N TYR A 195 -7.72 0.17 7.28
CA TYR A 195 -6.40 0.73 7.53
C TYR A 195 -5.30 -0.33 7.35
N VAL A 196 -4.30 -0.05 6.50
CA VAL A 196 -3.12 -0.90 6.29
C VAL A 196 -1.87 -0.05 6.57
N PRO A 197 -1.39 -0.01 7.82
CA PRO A 197 -0.44 0.99 8.30
C PRO A 197 0.98 0.83 7.77
N THR A 198 1.37 -0.37 7.33
CA THR A 198 2.73 -0.68 6.85
C THR A 198 3.82 -0.24 7.82
N LEU A 199 3.61 -0.52 9.11
CA LEU A 199 4.52 -0.12 10.19
C LEU A 199 5.92 -0.73 10.00
N ALA A 200 6.02 -1.87 9.31
CA ALA A 200 7.27 -2.53 8.95
C ALA A 200 8.24 -1.58 8.23
N THR A 201 7.76 -0.64 7.41
CA THR A 201 8.62 0.33 6.71
C THR A 201 9.43 1.18 7.67
N VAL A 202 8.82 1.65 8.76
CA VAL A 202 9.50 2.43 9.79
C VAL A 202 10.33 1.55 10.71
N ALA A 203 9.77 0.40 11.12
CA ALA A 203 10.44 -0.54 12.01
C ALA A 203 11.77 -1.03 11.45
N HIS A 204 11.82 -1.35 10.15
CA HIS A 204 13.04 -1.81 9.47
C HIS A 204 14.07 -0.70 9.21
N LEU A 205 13.71 0.57 9.32
CA LEU A 205 14.67 1.69 9.23
C LEU A 205 15.41 1.95 10.55
N ARG A 206 14.86 1.50 11.68
CA ARG A 206 15.46 1.68 13.01
C ARG A 206 16.81 0.98 13.07
N GLY A 207 17.82 1.67 13.60
CA GLY A 207 19.17 1.16 13.76
C GLY A 207 19.97 0.96 12.47
N THR A 208 19.43 1.31 11.28
CA THR A 208 20.14 1.14 10.00
C THR A 208 21.15 2.26 9.71
N GLY A 209 21.04 3.40 10.38
CA GLY A 209 21.86 4.60 10.10
C GLY A 209 21.54 5.28 8.76
N ARG A 210 20.50 4.85 8.04
CA ARG A 210 20.08 5.47 6.75
C ARG A 210 19.45 6.85 6.95
N HIS A 211 18.82 7.06 8.08
CA HIS A 211 18.12 8.29 8.47
C HIS A 211 18.48 8.64 9.91
N PRO A 212 18.26 9.89 10.36
CA PRO A 212 18.47 10.27 11.76
C PRO A 212 17.63 9.40 12.70
N GLU A 213 18.28 8.64 13.57
CA GLU A 213 17.59 7.66 14.43
C GLU A 213 16.52 8.32 15.31
N GLU A 214 16.79 9.55 15.81
CA GLU A 214 15.82 10.31 16.60
C GLU A 214 14.51 10.56 15.83
N GLU A 215 14.60 10.91 14.55
CA GLU A 215 13.43 11.15 13.70
C GLU A 215 12.67 9.83 13.42
N ILE A 216 13.41 8.75 13.12
CA ILE A 216 12.80 7.44 12.93
C ILE A 216 12.06 6.97 14.19
N GLN A 217 12.63 7.19 15.38
CA GLN A 217 11.96 6.83 16.63
C GLN A 217 10.69 7.66 16.87
N LYS A 218 10.70 8.96 16.59
CA LYS A 218 9.50 9.81 16.68
C LYS A 218 8.40 9.32 15.72
N ILE A 219 8.77 9.05 14.46
CA ILE A 219 7.86 8.54 13.45
C ILE A 219 7.28 7.19 13.87
N TYR A 220 8.11 6.28 14.40
CA TYR A 220 7.68 4.98 14.87
C TYR A 220 6.68 5.08 16.03
N HIS A 221 7.00 5.87 17.07
CA HIS A 221 6.10 6.06 18.21
C HIS A 221 4.76 6.66 17.77
N ARG A 222 4.79 7.68 16.90
CA ARG A 222 3.56 8.27 16.37
C ARG A 222 2.71 7.26 15.60
N ALA A 223 3.32 6.43 14.76
CA ALA A 223 2.59 5.39 14.04
C ALA A 223 1.95 4.36 15.01
N ILE A 224 2.63 3.97 16.08
CA ILE A 224 2.07 3.12 17.15
C ILE A 224 0.87 3.81 17.81
N GLU A 225 0.96 5.10 18.12
CA GLU A 225 -0.15 5.87 18.72
C GLU A 225 -1.37 5.90 17.78
N ASP A 226 -1.17 6.22 16.52
CA ASP A 226 -2.22 6.26 15.50
C ASP A 226 -2.90 4.88 15.34
N ILE A 227 -2.12 3.80 15.24
CA ILE A 227 -2.62 2.42 15.17
C ILE A 227 -3.40 2.04 16.43
N SER A 228 -2.86 2.36 17.61
CA SER A 228 -3.49 2.04 18.91
C SER A 228 -4.80 2.78 19.12
N ALA A 229 -4.94 3.98 18.56
CA ALA A 229 -6.14 4.79 18.66
C ALA A 229 -7.26 4.32 17.70
N TYR A 230 -6.90 3.73 16.55
CA TYR A 230 -7.87 3.30 15.54
C TYR A 230 -8.73 2.12 16.01
N ARG A 231 -10.06 2.23 15.84
CA ARG A 231 -11.04 1.21 16.26
C ARG A 231 -11.68 0.45 15.10
N GLY A 232 -11.49 0.90 13.86
CA GLY A 232 -12.03 0.26 12.66
C GLY A 232 -11.27 -0.99 12.22
N MET A 233 -11.47 -1.38 10.97
CA MET A 233 -10.83 -2.55 10.34
C MET A 233 -9.36 -2.25 10.04
N ILE A 234 -8.45 -3.07 10.57
CA ILE A 234 -7.01 -2.94 10.36
C ILE A 234 -6.43 -4.25 9.84
N ALA A 235 -5.64 -4.19 8.77
CA ALA A 235 -5.04 -5.36 8.15
C ALA A 235 -3.51 -5.24 8.05
N PRO A 236 -2.76 -6.35 8.15
CA PRO A 236 -1.31 -6.34 8.02
C PRO A 236 -0.90 -6.13 6.55
N GLY A 237 0.05 -5.25 6.31
CA GLY A 237 0.71 -5.04 5.04
C GLY A 237 2.12 -4.56 5.27
N THR A 238 3.12 -5.27 4.73
CA THR A 238 4.53 -5.01 5.08
C THR A 238 5.15 -3.89 4.28
N ASP A 239 4.57 -3.56 3.11
CA ASP A 239 5.21 -2.75 2.07
C ASP A 239 6.55 -3.38 1.58
N ALA A 240 6.63 -4.73 1.63
CA ALA A 240 7.82 -5.46 1.24
C ALA A 240 8.21 -5.16 -0.22
N GLY A 241 9.50 -5.01 -0.43
CA GLY A 241 10.09 -4.49 -1.67
C GLY A 241 10.38 -3.01 -1.61
N ALA A 242 9.62 -2.22 -0.83
CA ALA A 242 9.90 -0.82 -0.60
C ALA A 242 10.88 -0.60 0.57
N TRP A 243 11.62 0.49 0.51
CA TRP A 243 12.58 0.93 1.53
C TRP A 243 13.51 -0.18 2.02
N ALA A 244 13.50 -0.49 3.29
CA ALA A 244 14.38 -1.49 3.90
C ALA A 244 13.62 -2.80 4.21
N VAL A 245 12.46 -3.03 3.61
CA VAL A 245 11.62 -4.20 3.89
C VAL A 245 11.88 -5.30 2.86
N PRO A 246 12.59 -6.37 3.21
CA PRO A 246 12.81 -7.48 2.28
C PRO A 246 11.55 -8.33 2.11
N HIS A 247 11.39 -8.94 0.93
CA HIS A 247 10.34 -9.92 0.72
C HIS A 247 10.48 -11.15 1.62
N GLY A 248 9.36 -11.68 2.05
CA GLY A 248 9.31 -12.82 2.95
C GLY A 248 9.56 -12.38 4.40
N THR A 249 9.11 -11.19 4.79
CA THR A 249 9.06 -10.75 6.17
C THR A 249 7.65 -10.92 6.74
N HIS A 250 7.54 -11.24 8.03
CA HIS A 250 6.28 -11.40 8.78
C HIS A 250 6.18 -10.42 9.95
N THR A 251 6.91 -9.33 9.88
CA THR A 251 7.03 -8.43 11.03
C THR A 251 5.76 -7.64 11.31
N GLU A 252 4.91 -7.39 10.29
CA GLU A 252 3.77 -6.49 10.44
C GLU A 252 2.75 -6.98 11.47
N GLU A 253 2.36 -8.26 11.46
CA GLU A 253 1.41 -8.78 12.45
C GLU A 253 1.93 -8.62 13.89
N SER A 254 3.22 -8.90 14.13
CA SER A 254 3.83 -8.73 15.45
C SER A 254 3.89 -7.26 15.85
N LEU A 255 4.18 -6.36 14.93
CA LEU A 255 4.20 -4.92 15.17
C LEU A 255 2.80 -4.37 15.49
N LEU A 256 1.75 -4.85 14.79
CA LEU A 256 0.36 -4.53 15.12
C LEU A 256 -0.01 -5.02 16.53
N MET A 257 0.42 -6.22 16.90
CA MET A 257 0.20 -6.72 18.26
C MET A 257 0.95 -5.90 19.33
N GLU A 258 2.16 -5.44 19.05
CA GLU A 258 2.89 -4.50 19.91
C GLU A 258 2.14 -3.17 20.06
N ALA A 259 1.44 -2.72 19.01
CA ALA A 259 0.55 -1.56 19.03
C ALA A 259 -0.80 -1.83 19.72
N GLY A 260 -1.00 -3.01 20.30
CA GLY A 260 -2.22 -3.36 21.04
C GLY A 260 -3.38 -3.92 20.19
N ILE A 261 -3.13 -4.23 18.92
CA ILE A 261 -4.14 -4.85 18.05
C ILE A 261 -4.19 -6.35 18.34
N THR A 262 -5.38 -6.88 18.62
CA THR A 262 -5.55 -8.30 18.93
C THR A 262 -5.44 -9.16 17.66
N PRO A 263 -4.98 -10.43 17.76
CA PRO A 263 -4.97 -11.36 16.64
C PRO A 263 -6.33 -11.49 15.94
N GLN A 264 -7.42 -11.45 16.70
CA GLN A 264 -8.77 -11.49 16.15
C GLN A 264 -9.06 -10.28 15.24
N ARG A 265 -8.71 -9.05 15.66
CA ARG A 265 -8.89 -7.85 14.83
C ARG A 265 -8.02 -7.89 13.57
N ILE A 266 -6.81 -8.44 13.64
CA ILE A 266 -5.94 -8.66 12.47
C ILE A 266 -6.63 -9.62 11.48
N GLU A 267 -7.15 -10.74 11.96
CA GLU A 267 -7.87 -11.72 11.13
C GLU A 267 -9.14 -11.11 10.49
N GLU A 268 -9.93 -10.35 11.25
CA GLU A 268 -11.08 -9.62 10.73
C GLU A 268 -10.69 -8.62 9.62
N GLY A 269 -9.57 -7.91 9.80
CA GLY A 269 -9.02 -7.00 8.78
C GLY A 269 -8.56 -7.72 7.53
N ILE A 270 -7.87 -8.86 7.66
CA ILE A 270 -7.48 -9.70 6.50
C ILE A 270 -8.73 -10.14 5.75
N CYS A 271 -9.75 -10.64 6.45
CA CYS A 271 -11.00 -11.05 5.83
C CYS A 271 -11.70 -9.88 5.12
N ALA A 272 -11.67 -8.68 5.70
CA ALA A 272 -12.24 -7.48 5.08
C ALA A 272 -11.51 -7.11 3.77
N VAL A 273 -10.16 -7.16 3.76
CA VAL A 273 -9.37 -6.96 2.54
C VAL A 273 -9.71 -8.00 1.49
N MET A 274 -9.73 -9.29 1.85
CA MET A 274 -10.01 -10.39 0.90
C MET A 274 -11.42 -10.33 0.31
N ALA A 275 -12.38 -9.79 1.06
CA ALA A 275 -13.77 -9.64 0.59
C ALA A 275 -13.95 -8.42 -0.33
N LYS A 276 -13.11 -7.40 -0.18
CA LYS A 276 -13.21 -6.13 -0.89
C LYS A 276 -12.36 -6.11 -2.16
N PHE A 277 -11.21 -6.72 -2.14
CA PHE A 277 -10.17 -6.71 -3.17
C PHE A 277 -9.93 -8.13 -3.71
#